data_4f5a3b4fd7b907610d501bdf00f5262b
#
_entry.id   4f5a3b4fd7b907610d501bdf00f5262b
#
_cell.length_a   1.000
_cell.length_b   1.000
_cell.length_c   1.000
_cell.angle_alpha   90.00
_cell.angle_beta   90.00
_cell.angle_gamma   90.00
#
_symmetry.space_group_name_H-M   'P 1'
#
loop_
_entity.id
_entity.type
_entity.pdbx_description
1 polymer ?
#
loop_
_entity_poly.entity_id
_entity_poly.type
_entity_poly.pdbx_seq_one_letter_code
_entity_poly.pdbx_strand_id
1 'polypeptide(L)'
;MATDQLTAGPTRLRRLGQALTGRMPLLRDRQFRSYWSGQTISMFGDQISGIAIPLIAVLALRASAADMGYLTALVWLPSLLFGLHAGAWVDRRGQRRRTMIGADLGRFALLMTLPACWALHVLTLAQLLGVAFGTGVLSVAFNVSDAALFVAVVPAERYLEGNSLVYASRALSFVGGPSIGGLLVQVLSAPLAVAADALSFLGSAFFLHRIRPAEPPADRSGKGSVTAGARFIARSPVVRASLIGVAVINFFNLMFSALYLLFAVHELHLQAGLIGLILGAAAVGGVLGAMLTTRLAGRIGVGWAYVLGCLLFTAPLMLVPLAGGPRLVVIALLFTSEFISGFGVMVLDISVGSIFAAVIPAELRSRVSGAFQAVNYGTRPAGALLGGLLGTELGLRPALWIASAGGVLGFLLLLPSPLPAFRMPSVPAAGSVAEPETAAGPGS
;
A
#
# COMPACT_ATOMS: atom_id res chain seq x y z
N MET A 1 -23.34 -51.07 0.78
CA MET A 1 -22.55 -50.36 1.80
C MET A 1 -21.62 -49.35 1.11
N ALA A 2 -22.13 -48.23 0.65
CA ALA A 2 -21.30 -47.12 0.11
C ALA A 2 -22.18 -45.88 -0.15
N THR A 3 -22.77 -45.27 0.89
CA THR A 3 -23.57 -44.04 0.76
C THR A 3 -23.50 -43.14 2.00
N ASP A 4 -22.36 -43.11 2.69
CA ASP A 4 -22.28 -42.34 3.98
C ASP A 4 -21.07 -41.38 4.08
N GLN A 5 -20.58 -40.81 2.99
CA GLN A 5 -19.43 -39.89 3.02
C GLN A 5 -19.68 -38.47 2.46
N LEU A 6 -20.92 -38.04 2.21
CA LEU A 6 -21.18 -36.72 1.58
C LEU A 6 -21.82 -35.64 2.48
N THR A 7 -21.91 -35.84 3.80
CA THR A 7 -22.55 -34.85 4.71
C THR A 7 -21.60 -34.12 5.67
N ALA A 8 -20.30 -34.12 5.41
CA ALA A 8 -19.29 -33.49 6.32
C ALA A 8 -19.00 -32.00 6.07
N GLY A 9 -19.71 -31.31 5.17
CA GLY A 9 -19.42 -29.94 4.74
C GLY A 9 -19.66 -28.81 5.78
N PRO A 10 -20.84 -28.66 6.39
CA PRO A 10 -21.16 -27.47 7.18
C PRO A 10 -20.59 -27.47 8.60
N THR A 11 -20.27 -28.61 9.18
CA THR A 11 -19.78 -28.73 10.56
C THR A 11 -18.29 -28.40 10.70
N ARG A 12 -17.45 -28.65 9.71
CA ARG A 12 -16.02 -28.29 9.73
C ARG A 12 -15.79 -26.77 9.63
N LEU A 13 -16.49 -26.09 8.74
CA LEU A 13 -16.44 -24.63 8.61
C LEU A 13 -16.95 -23.92 9.88
N ARG A 14 -18.01 -24.46 10.50
CA ARG A 14 -18.54 -23.93 11.76
C ARG A 14 -17.59 -24.15 12.95
N ARG A 15 -16.89 -25.29 13.02
CA ARG A 15 -15.87 -25.57 14.04
C ARG A 15 -14.60 -24.74 13.83
N LEU A 16 -14.16 -24.53 12.60
CA LEU A 16 -13.05 -23.60 12.29
C LEU A 16 -13.42 -22.16 12.65
N GLY A 17 -14.62 -21.72 12.33
CA GLY A 17 -15.14 -20.41 12.76
C GLY A 17 -15.16 -20.26 14.28
N GLN A 18 -15.62 -21.29 15.02
CA GLN A 18 -15.64 -21.29 16.49
C GLN A 18 -14.24 -21.35 17.11
N ALA A 19 -13.29 -22.07 16.51
CA ALA A 19 -11.91 -22.13 16.98
C ALA A 19 -11.17 -20.78 16.75
N LEU A 20 -11.42 -20.11 15.63
CA LEU A 20 -10.87 -18.77 15.32
C LEU A 20 -11.47 -17.70 16.23
N THR A 21 -12.79 -17.70 16.45
CA THR A 21 -13.46 -16.75 17.35
C THR A 21 -13.14 -17.01 18.82
N GLY A 22 -12.76 -18.26 19.20
CA GLY A 22 -12.30 -18.58 20.55
C GLY A 22 -10.94 -17.96 20.88
N ARG A 23 -10.06 -17.81 19.87
CA ARG A 23 -8.72 -17.22 20.00
C ARG A 23 -8.65 -15.72 19.71
N MET A 24 -9.70 -15.14 19.12
CA MET A 24 -9.76 -13.72 18.73
C MET A 24 -11.06 -13.10 19.22
N PRO A 25 -11.10 -12.67 20.50
CA PRO A 25 -12.33 -12.17 21.13
C PRO A 25 -12.89 -10.92 20.44
N LEU A 26 -12.07 -10.13 19.73
CA LEU A 26 -12.50 -8.93 19.02
C LEU A 26 -13.44 -9.26 17.84
N LEU A 27 -13.31 -10.44 17.22
CA LEU A 27 -14.24 -10.88 16.16
C LEU A 27 -15.64 -11.23 16.67
N ARG A 28 -15.84 -11.35 17.99
CA ARG A 28 -17.17 -11.50 18.61
C ARG A 28 -17.90 -10.18 18.71
N ASP A 29 -17.16 -9.08 18.76
CA ASP A 29 -17.75 -7.74 18.75
C ASP A 29 -18.41 -7.49 17.39
N ARG A 30 -19.71 -7.16 17.41
CA ARG A 30 -20.50 -6.92 16.20
C ARG A 30 -20.04 -5.66 15.47
N GLN A 31 -19.63 -4.63 16.20
CA GLN A 31 -19.20 -3.38 15.60
C GLN A 31 -17.85 -3.55 14.88
N PHE A 32 -16.86 -4.14 15.59
CA PHE A 32 -15.56 -4.44 14.98
C PHE A 32 -15.68 -5.40 13.79
N ARG A 33 -16.47 -6.47 13.92
CA ARG A 33 -16.66 -7.42 12.82
C ARG A 33 -17.25 -6.75 11.57
N SER A 34 -18.26 -5.87 11.75
CA SER A 34 -18.81 -5.12 10.62
C SER A 34 -17.78 -4.17 10.01
N TYR A 35 -17.06 -3.41 10.83
CA TYR A 35 -15.96 -2.55 10.38
C TYR A 35 -14.91 -3.34 9.58
N TRP A 36 -14.39 -4.42 10.17
CA TRP A 36 -13.35 -5.26 9.56
C TRP A 36 -13.81 -5.93 8.26
N SER A 37 -15.06 -6.42 8.21
CA SER A 37 -15.62 -7.03 6.98
C SER A 37 -15.74 -6.01 5.86
N GLY A 38 -16.23 -4.80 6.15
CA GLY A 38 -16.31 -3.71 5.16
C GLY A 38 -14.93 -3.35 4.60
N GLN A 39 -13.95 -3.16 5.49
CA GLN A 39 -12.56 -2.87 5.11
C GLN A 39 -11.95 -3.99 4.25
N THR A 40 -12.12 -5.24 4.67
CA THR A 40 -11.55 -6.38 3.95
C THR A 40 -12.11 -6.47 2.52
N ILE A 41 -13.43 -6.32 2.36
CA ILE A 41 -14.06 -6.37 1.03
C ILE A 41 -13.55 -5.23 0.15
N SER A 42 -13.48 -4.00 0.68
CA SER A 42 -12.97 -2.85 -0.06
C SER A 42 -11.49 -3.02 -0.45
N MET A 43 -10.65 -3.54 0.45
CA MET A 43 -9.22 -3.79 0.14
C MET A 43 -9.02 -4.76 -1.03
N PHE A 44 -9.83 -5.80 -1.15
CA PHE A 44 -9.79 -6.71 -2.31
C PHE A 44 -10.28 -6.02 -3.59
N GLY A 45 -11.34 -5.22 -3.49
CA GLY A 45 -11.85 -4.42 -4.59
C GLY A 45 -10.82 -3.43 -5.13
N ASP A 46 -10.16 -2.67 -4.24
CA ASP A 46 -9.09 -1.73 -4.61
C ASP A 46 -7.98 -2.39 -5.44
N GLN A 47 -7.61 -3.64 -5.11
CA GLN A 47 -6.60 -4.38 -5.87
C GLN A 47 -7.11 -4.79 -7.27
N ILE A 48 -8.40 -5.11 -7.41
CA ILE A 48 -9.01 -5.41 -8.69
C ILE A 48 -8.97 -4.17 -9.58
N SER A 49 -9.42 -3.01 -9.10
CA SER A 49 -9.39 -1.76 -9.85
C SER A 49 -7.97 -1.28 -10.16
N GLY A 50 -7.00 -1.55 -9.27
CA GLY A 50 -5.58 -1.27 -9.48
C GLY A 50 -5.01 -1.90 -10.77
N ILE A 51 -5.57 -3.02 -11.22
CA ILE A 51 -5.22 -3.67 -12.49
C ILE A 51 -6.24 -3.34 -13.58
N ALA A 52 -7.53 -3.35 -13.26
CA ALA A 52 -8.59 -3.22 -14.25
C ALA A 52 -8.63 -1.82 -14.89
N ILE A 53 -8.43 -0.74 -14.12
CA ILE A 53 -8.45 0.64 -14.64
C ILE A 53 -7.33 0.89 -15.67
N PRO A 54 -6.04 0.56 -15.38
CA PRO A 54 -5.00 0.63 -16.39
C PRO A 54 -5.26 -0.27 -17.61
N LEU A 55 -5.84 -1.47 -17.41
CA LEU A 55 -6.18 -2.36 -18.53
C LEU A 55 -7.36 -1.83 -19.37
N ILE A 56 -8.31 -1.08 -18.80
CA ILE A 56 -9.30 -0.34 -19.59
C ILE A 56 -8.60 0.66 -20.51
N ALA A 57 -7.65 1.44 -19.96
CA ALA A 57 -6.89 2.40 -20.78
C ALA A 57 -6.18 1.72 -21.94
N VAL A 58 -5.46 0.62 -21.67
CA VAL A 58 -4.65 -0.09 -22.68
C VAL A 58 -5.52 -0.85 -23.68
N LEU A 59 -6.48 -1.67 -23.22
CA LEU A 59 -7.21 -2.62 -24.07
C LEU A 59 -8.44 -2.00 -24.74
N ALA A 60 -9.19 -1.15 -24.02
CA ALA A 60 -10.44 -0.58 -24.53
C ALA A 60 -10.23 0.79 -25.20
N LEU A 61 -9.33 1.63 -24.65
CA LEU A 61 -9.10 2.99 -25.12
C LEU A 61 -7.82 3.15 -25.95
N ARG A 62 -6.99 2.10 -26.06
CA ARG A 62 -5.71 2.12 -26.78
C ARG A 62 -4.81 3.28 -26.35
N ALA A 63 -4.74 3.50 -25.04
CA ALA A 63 -4.00 4.58 -24.44
C ALA A 63 -2.52 4.55 -24.81
N SER A 64 -1.96 5.73 -25.07
CA SER A 64 -0.53 5.93 -25.30
C SER A 64 0.27 5.84 -23.98
N ALA A 65 1.61 5.85 -24.09
CA ALA A 65 2.48 5.95 -22.91
C ALA A 65 2.24 7.23 -22.11
N ALA A 66 2.02 8.36 -22.78
CA ALA A 66 1.66 9.63 -22.12
C ALA A 66 0.35 9.51 -21.33
N ASP A 67 -0.68 8.88 -21.90
CA ASP A 67 -1.96 8.67 -21.25
C ASP A 67 -1.84 7.81 -19.99
N MET A 68 -0.99 6.79 -20.03
CA MET A 68 -0.69 5.95 -18.86
C MET A 68 0.06 6.74 -17.77
N GLY A 69 0.94 7.65 -18.19
CA GLY A 69 1.60 8.61 -17.30
C GLY A 69 0.60 9.53 -16.59
N TYR A 70 -0.35 10.12 -17.35
CA TYR A 70 -1.43 10.93 -16.79
C TYR A 70 -2.32 10.13 -15.85
N LEU A 71 -2.73 8.92 -16.23
CA LEU A 71 -3.57 8.06 -15.40
C LEU A 71 -2.89 7.76 -14.06
N THR A 72 -1.63 7.32 -14.10
CA THR A 72 -0.87 7.00 -12.89
C THR A 72 -0.64 8.24 -12.02
N ALA A 73 -0.34 9.40 -12.63
CA ALA A 73 -0.17 10.65 -11.89
C ALA A 73 -1.46 11.08 -11.19
N LEU A 74 -2.62 10.98 -11.86
CA LEU A 74 -3.92 11.39 -11.32
C LEU A 74 -4.42 10.50 -10.18
N VAL A 75 -3.99 9.24 -10.12
CA VAL A 75 -4.28 8.36 -8.97
C VAL A 75 -3.58 8.88 -7.69
N TRP A 76 -2.35 9.39 -7.79
CA TRP A 76 -1.56 9.85 -6.63
C TRP A 76 -1.70 11.34 -6.33
N LEU A 77 -2.06 12.15 -7.32
CA LEU A 77 -2.20 13.60 -7.21
C LEU A 77 -3.15 14.05 -6.08
N PRO A 78 -4.32 13.41 -5.85
CA PRO A 78 -5.20 13.76 -4.74
C PRO A 78 -4.53 13.65 -3.37
N SER A 79 -3.69 12.64 -3.16
CA SER A 79 -2.97 12.47 -1.90
C SER A 79 -1.96 13.60 -1.65
N LEU A 80 -1.34 14.10 -2.70
CA LEU A 80 -0.45 15.26 -2.63
C LEU A 80 -1.23 16.55 -2.34
N LEU A 81 -2.32 16.81 -3.07
CA LEU A 81 -3.07 18.07 -2.97
C LEU A 81 -3.89 18.17 -1.67
N PHE A 82 -4.51 17.08 -1.28
CA PHE A 82 -5.50 17.09 -0.20
C PHE A 82 -5.04 16.36 1.06
N GLY A 83 -3.99 15.54 1.03
CA GLY A 83 -3.58 14.70 2.15
C GLY A 83 -3.36 15.47 3.45
N LEU A 84 -2.69 16.63 3.39
CA LEU A 84 -2.44 17.48 4.57
C LEU A 84 -3.71 18.19 5.08
N HIS A 85 -4.60 18.56 4.18
CA HIS A 85 -5.80 19.34 4.50
C HIS A 85 -6.98 18.44 4.90
N ALA A 86 -7.03 17.22 4.39
CA ALA A 86 -8.10 16.27 4.65
C ALA A 86 -8.22 15.92 6.14
N GLY A 87 -7.08 15.78 6.84
CA GLY A 87 -7.06 15.55 8.29
C GLY A 87 -7.81 16.62 9.05
N ALA A 88 -7.42 17.88 8.84
CA ALA A 88 -8.07 19.02 9.50
C ALA A 88 -9.55 19.16 9.11
N TRP A 89 -9.92 18.82 7.89
CA TRP A 89 -11.31 18.86 7.43
C TRP A 89 -12.17 17.77 8.08
N VAL A 90 -11.66 16.53 8.17
CA VAL A 90 -12.35 15.41 8.83
C VAL A 90 -12.51 15.67 10.32
N ASP A 91 -11.46 16.17 10.99
CA ASP A 91 -11.49 16.46 12.43
C ASP A 91 -12.49 17.58 12.77
N ARG A 92 -12.58 18.62 11.93
CA ARG A 92 -13.57 19.70 12.10
C ARG A 92 -15.01 19.22 11.93
N ARG A 93 -15.26 18.21 11.09
CA ARG A 93 -16.60 17.67 10.81
C ARG A 93 -17.06 16.71 11.87
N GLY A 94 -16.15 15.95 12.51
CA GLY A 94 -16.43 14.99 13.57
C GLY A 94 -17.36 13.82 13.17
N GLN A 95 -17.71 13.68 11.90
CA GLN A 95 -18.65 12.66 11.37
C GLN A 95 -17.91 11.63 10.52
N ARG A 96 -16.90 10.95 11.10
CA ARG A 96 -15.97 10.07 10.40
C ARG A 96 -16.66 8.94 9.68
N ARG A 97 -17.58 8.24 10.35
CA ARG A 97 -18.38 7.17 9.73
C ARG A 97 -19.19 7.65 8.53
N ARG A 98 -19.86 8.79 8.64
CA ARG A 98 -20.65 9.35 7.52
C ARG A 98 -19.75 9.76 6.36
N THR A 99 -18.59 10.30 6.63
CA THR A 99 -17.58 10.64 5.62
C THR A 99 -17.13 9.41 4.85
N MET A 100 -16.83 8.30 5.56
CA MET A 100 -16.45 7.02 4.94
C MET A 100 -17.58 6.44 4.07
N ILE A 101 -18.82 6.42 4.57
CA ILE A 101 -19.99 5.95 3.80
C ILE A 101 -20.18 6.82 2.56
N GLY A 102 -20.07 8.15 2.67
CA GLY A 102 -20.20 9.07 1.54
C GLY A 102 -19.08 8.88 0.51
N ALA A 103 -17.85 8.62 0.97
CA ALA A 103 -16.73 8.32 0.11
C ALA A 103 -16.91 6.98 -0.65
N ASP A 104 -17.39 5.93 0.03
CA ASP A 104 -17.68 4.65 -0.60
C ASP A 104 -18.80 4.74 -1.64
N LEU A 105 -19.91 5.41 -1.31
CA LEU A 105 -21.00 5.63 -2.26
C LEU A 105 -20.56 6.49 -3.46
N GLY A 106 -19.73 7.49 -3.23
CA GLY A 106 -19.14 8.30 -4.29
C GLY A 106 -18.20 7.49 -5.20
N ARG A 107 -17.32 6.64 -4.61
CA ARG A 107 -16.45 5.72 -5.37
C ARG A 107 -17.28 4.72 -6.17
N PHE A 108 -18.30 4.11 -5.55
CA PHE A 108 -19.24 3.24 -6.25
C PHE A 108 -19.87 3.96 -7.46
N ALA A 109 -20.43 5.15 -7.28
CA ALA A 109 -21.08 5.88 -8.34
C ALA A 109 -20.11 6.24 -9.48
N LEU A 110 -18.91 6.73 -9.15
CA LEU A 110 -17.89 7.07 -10.15
C LEU A 110 -17.42 5.83 -10.93
N LEU A 111 -17.07 4.75 -10.25
CA LEU A 111 -16.58 3.54 -10.91
C LEU A 111 -17.65 2.88 -11.78
N MET A 112 -18.92 2.88 -11.36
CA MET A 112 -20.03 2.34 -12.14
C MET A 112 -20.29 3.09 -13.43
N THR A 113 -19.81 4.34 -13.57
CA THR A 113 -19.89 5.05 -14.86
C THR A 113 -19.03 4.41 -15.95
N LEU A 114 -17.91 3.73 -15.58
CA LEU A 114 -17.01 3.13 -16.56
C LEU A 114 -17.66 1.94 -17.30
N PRO A 115 -18.20 0.90 -16.64
CA PRO A 115 -18.90 -0.17 -17.34
C PRO A 115 -20.17 0.30 -18.02
N ALA A 116 -20.88 1.30 -17.47
CA ALA A 116 -22.08 1.86 -18.10
C ALA A 116 -21.74 2.57 -19.42
N CYS A 117 -20.74 3.46 -19.44
CA CYS A 117 -20.32 4.14 -20.66
C CYS A 117 -19.65 3.19 -21.66
N TRP A 118 -18.96 2.15 -21.18
CA TRP A 118 -18.43 1.11 -22.05
C TRP A 118 -19.56 0.34 -22.77
N ALA A 119 -20.61 -0.06 -22.05
CA ALA A 119 -21.77 -0.73 -22.63
C ALA A 119 -22.52 0.16 -23.66
N LEU A 120 -22.51 1.48 -23.45
CA LEU A 120 -23.08 2.45 -24.38
C LEU A 120 -22.13 2.85 -25.52
N HIS A 121 -20.90 2.31 -25.57
CA HIS A 121 -19.85 2.67 -26.53
C HIS A 121 -19.44 4.16 -26.52
N VAL A 122 -19.58 4.83 -25.37
CA VAL A 122 -19.23 6.26 -25.19
C VAL A 122 -18.10 6.47 -24.18
N LEU A 123 -17.41 5.40 -23.78
CA LEU A 123 -16.29 5.48 -22.84
C LEU A 123 -15.13 6.26 -23.46
N THR A 124 -14.65 7.28 -22.75
CA THR A 124 -13.53 8.13 -23.18
C THR A 124 -12.38 8.12 -22.19
N LEU A 125 -11.18 8.45 -22.67
CA LEU A 125 -10.00 8.59 -21.80
C LEU A 125 -10.21 9.71 -20.76
N ALA A 126 -10.77 10.84 -21.15
CA ALA A 126 -11.04 11.96 -20.24
C ALA A 126 -11.94 11.54 -19.07
N GLN A 127 -12.97 10.71 -19.34
CA GLN A 127 -13.81 10.14 -18.30
C GLN A 127 -13.01 9.21 -17.38
N LEU A 128 -12.18 8.32 -17.93
CA LEU A 128 -11.35 7.41 -17.14
C LEU A 128 -10.41 8.18 -16.21
N LEU A 129 -9.74 9.22 -16.72
CA LEU A 129 -8.87 10.10 -15.95
C LEU A 129 -9.65 10.86 -14.85
N GLY A 130 -10.84 11.36 -15.17
CA GLY A 130 -11.73 12.04 -14.22
C GLY A 130 -12.18 11.10 -13.09
N VAL A 131 -12.55 9.86 -13.43
CA VAL A 131 -12.91 8.83 -12.44
C VAL A 131 -11.71 8.45 -11.57
N ALA A 132 -10.52 8.26 -12.14
CA ALA A 132 -9.30 7.95 -11.39
C ALA A 132 -8.96 9.07 -10.38
N PHE A 133 -9.03 10.32 -10.79
CA PHE A 133 -8.82 11.46 -9.90
C PHE A 133 -9.91 11.56 -8.82
N GLY A 134 -11.19 11.48 -9.21
CA GLY A 134 -12.31 11.59 -8.29
C GLY A 134 -12.33 10.48 -7.23
N THR A 135 -12.06 9.23 -7.62
CA THR A 135 -11.90 8.10 -6.68
C THR A 135 -10.70 8.31 -5.75
N GLY A 136 -9.60 8.86 -6.27
CA GLY A 136 -8.43 9.23 -5.46
C GLY A 136 -8.77 10.28 -4.38
N VAL A 137 -9.53 11.34 -4.72
CA VAL A 137 -9.98 12.35 -3.75
C VAL A 137 -10.85 11.73 -2.64
N LEU A 138 -11.79 10.87 -3.02
CA LEU A 138 -12.66 10.19 -2.07
C LEU A 138 -11.87 9.20 -1.20
N SER A 139 -10.85 8.54 -1.76
CA SER A 139 -9.97 7.64 -1.01
C SER A 139 -9.13 8.38 0.04
N VAL A 140 -8.68 9.61 -0.23
CA VAL A 140 -8.01 10.44 0.79
C VAL A 140 -8.94 10.73 1.96
N ALA A 141 -10.18 11.15 1.70
CA ALA A 141 -11.17 11.41 2.74
C ALA A 141 -11.52 10.15 3.55
N PHE A 142 -11.64 9.00 2.87
CA PHE A 142 -11.87 7.70 3.49
C PHE A 142 -10.71 7.29 4.42
N ASN A 143 -9.48 7.29 3.93
CA ASN A 143 -8.30 6.81 4.67
C ASN A 143 -8.04 7.65 5.94
N VAL A 144 -8.22 8.97 5.85
CA VAL A 144 -8.08 9.85 7.02
C VAL A 144 -9.17 9.55 8.06
N SER A 145 -10.42 9.34 7.60
CA SER A 145 -11.54 9.02 8.49
C SER A 145 -11.40 7.63 9.10
N ASP A 146 -10.85 6.67 8.37
CA ASP A 146 -10.65 5.28 8.78
C ASP A 146 -9.71 5.17 9.99
N ALA A 147 -8.55 5.84 9.93
CA ALA A 147 -7.60 5.84 11.05
C ALA A 147 -8.23 6.33 12.36
N ALA A 148 -9.10 7.33 12.30
CA ALA A 148 -9.78 7.88 13.45
C ALA A 148 -11.00 7.03 13.88
N LEU A 149 -11.69 6.39 12.93
CA LEU A 149 -12.81 5.48 13.22
C LEU A 149 -12.34 4.19 13.89
N PHE A 150 -11.17 3.65 13.48
CA PHE A 150 -10.55 2.48 14.08
C PHE A 150 -10.41 2.66 15.61
N VAL A 151 -9.89 3.81 16.05
CA VAL A 151 -9.72 4.15 17.48
C VAL A 151 -11.07 4.24 18.22
N ALA A 152 -12.14 4.64 17.53
CA ALA A 152 -13.47 4.74 18.11
C ALA A 152 -14.20 3.38 18.19
N VAL A 153 -13.84 2.41 17.36
CA VAL A 153 -14.47 1.08 17.28
C VAL A 153 -13.73 0.04 18.13
N VAL A 154 -12.41 0.16 18.24
CA VAL A 154 -11.56 -0.82 18.94
C VAL A 154 -11.20 -0.31 20.33
N PRO A 155 -11.41 -1.10 21.40
CA PRO A 155 -10.91 -0.75 22.74
C PRO A 155 -9.38 -0.64 22.77
N ALA A 156 -8.84 0.29 23.56
CA ALA A 156 -7.39 0.57 23.61
C ALA A 156 -6.55 -0.68 23.92
N GLU A 157 -7.03 -1.54 24.81
CA GLU A 157 -6.37 -2.78 25.24
C GLU A 157 -6.27 -3.82 24.10
N ARG A 158 -7.05 -3.62 23.01
CA ARG A 158 -7.13 -4.55 21.88
C ARG A 158 -6.64 -3.95 20.55
N TYR A 159 -5.99 -2.80 20.59
CA TYR A 159 -5.45 -2.19 19.35
C TYR A 159 -4.50 -3.12 18.60
N LEU A 160 -3.67 -3.90 19.31
CA LEU A 160 -2.76 -4.85 18.69
C LEU A 160 -3.52 -5.96 17.95
N GLU A 161 -4.59 -6.52 18.55
CA GLU A 161 -5.44 -7.55 17.92
C GLU A 161 -6.15 -6.97 16.69
N GLY A 162 -6.77 -5.80 16.82
CA GLY A 162 -7.49 -5.13 15.73
C GLY A 162 -6.58 -4.78 14.56
N ASN A 163 -5.42 -4.18 14.83
CA ASN A 163 -4.44 -3.88 13.80
C ASN A 163 -3.94 -5.15 13.10
N SER A 164 -3.65 -6.22 13.86
CA SER A 164 -3.19 -7.50 13.30
C SER A 164 -4.20 -8.07 12.30
N LEU A 165 -5.50 -8.00 12.61
CA LEU A 165 -6.57 -8.46 11.71
C LEU A 165 -6.68 -7.61 10.45
N VAL A 166 -6.60 -6.28 10.58
CA VAL A 166 -6.63 -5.36 9.43
C VAL A 166 -5.39 -5.55 8.55
N TYR A 167 -4.20 -5.66 9.15
CA TYR A 167 -2.96 -5.91 8.39
C TYR A 167 -2.97 -7.29 7.72
N ALA A 168 -3.53 -8.33 8.37
CA ALA A 168 -3.69 -9.65 7.74
C ALA A 168 -4.62 -9.57 6.51
N SER A 169 -5.75 -8.85 6.61
CA SER A 169 -6.63 -8.62 5.46
C SER A 169 -5.93 -7.86 4.32
N ARG A 170 -5.16 -6.83 4.66
CA ARG A 170 -4.36 -6.07 3.69
C ARG A 170 -3.33 -6.97 3.00
N ALA A 171 -2.60 -7.78 3.76
CA ALA A 171 -1.63 -8.72 3.19
C ALA A 171 -2.31 -9.75 2.26
N LEU A 172 -3.45 -10.31 2.68
CA LEU A 172 -4.21 -11.25 1.86
C LEU A 172 -4.76 -10.60 0.58
N SER A 173 -5.27 -9.37 0.65
CA SER A 173 -5.73 -8.64 -0.53
C SER A 173 -4.57 -8.32 -1.46
N PHE A 174 -3.41 -7.99 -0.94
CA PHE A 174 -2.22 -7.71 -1.74
C PHE A 174 -1.70 -8.97 -2.45
N VAL A 175 -1.78 -10.16 -1.79
CA VAL A 175 -1.39 -11.46 -2.38
C VAL A 175 -2.40 -11.94 -3.42
N GLY A 176 -3.68 -11.97 -3.06
CA GLY A 176 -4.72 -12.55 -3.89
C GLY A 176 -5.35 -11.58 -4.90
N GLY A 177 -5.38 -10.30 -4.55
CA GLY A 177 -6.10 -9.27 -5.30
C GLY A 177 -5.65 -9.11 -6.75
N PRO A 178 -4.34 -8.94 -7.04
CA PRO A 178 -3.86 -8.83 -8.41
C PRO A 178 -4.19 -10.05 -9.27
N SER A 179 -4.03 -11.26 -8.73
CA SER A 179 -4.36 -12.50 -9.43
C SER A 179 -5.86 -12.62 -9.71
N ILE A 180 -6.70 -12.30 -8.72
CA ILE A 180 -8.16 -12.27 -8.86
C ILE A 180 -8.57 -11.18 -9.88
N GLY A 181 -7.99 -9.98 -9.77
CA GLY A 181 -8.25 -8.86 -10.68
C GLY A 181 -7.90 -9.19 -12.13
N GLY A 182 -6.72 -9.74 -12.37
CA GLY A 182 -6.30 -10.17 -13.70
C GLY A 182 -7.18 -11.29 -14.29
N LEU A 183 -7.59 -12.24 -13.45
CA LEU A 183 -8.52 -13.31 -13.86
C LEU A 183 -9.92 -12.76 -14.19
N LEU A 184 -10.44 -11.84 -13.36
CA LEU A 184 -11.74 -11.20 -13.62
C LEU A 184 -11.70 -10.39 -14.91
N VAL A 185 -10.61 -9.66 -15.18
CA VAL A 185 -10.44 -8.94 -16.45
C VAL A 185 -10.42 -9.90 -17.63
N GLN A 186 -9.77 -11.05 -17.49
CA GLN A 186 -9.68 -12.05 -18.56
C GLN A 186 -11.02 -12.74 -18.85
N VAL A 187 -11.81 -13.02 -17.82
CA VAL A 187 -13.08 -13.75 -17.95
C VAL A 187 -14.26 -12.84 -18.29
N LEU A 188 -14.33 -11.66 -17.64
CA LEU A 188 -15.47 -10.74 -17.74
C LEU A 188 -15.21 -9.54 -18.65
N SER A 189 -14.03 -9.07 -18.78
CA SER A 189 -13.50 -7.83 -19.35
C SER A 189 -13.09 -6.81 -18.27
N ALA A 190 -12.22 -5.86 -18.64
CA ALA A 190 -11.72 -4.87 -17.68
C ALA A 190 -12.82 -3.94 -17.11
N PRO A 191 -13.78 -3.41 -17.91
CA PRO A 191 -14.87 -2.61 -17.35
C PRO A 191 -15.77 -3.37 -16.38
N LEU A 192 -16.06 -4.64 -16.64
CA LEU A 192 -16.88 -5.46 -15.73
C LEU A 192 -16.11 -5.85 -14.46
N ALA A 193 -14.79 -6.01 -14.53
CA ALA A 193 -13.98 -6.21 -13.33
C ALA A 193 -14.02 -4.98 -12.41
N VAL A 194 -14.04 -3.76 -12.98
CA VAL A 194 -14.24 -2.53 -12.19
C VAL A 194 -15.62 -2.48 -11.54
N ALA A 195 -16.67 -3.01 -12.18
CA ALA A 195 -17.98 -3.12 -11.55
C ALA A 195 -17.96 -4.00 -10.30
N ALA A 196 -17.14 -5.07 -10.28
CA ALA A 196 -16.98 -5.91 -9.09
C ALA A 196 -16.34 -5.12 -7.92
N ASP A 197 -15.37 -4.26 -8.20
CA ASP A 197 -14.82 -3.34 -7.19
C ASP A 197 -15.86 -2.29 -6.76
N ALA A 198 -16.56 -1.67 -7.69
CA ALA A 198 -17.62 -0.73 -7.35
C ALA A 198 -18.61 -1.35 -6.35
N LEU A 199 -19.04 -2.60 -6.58
CA LEU A 199 -19.90 -3.33 -5.64
C LEU A 199 -19.22 -3.60 -4.29
N SER A 200 -17.89 -3.72 -4.24
CA SER A 200 -17.15 -3.84 -2.98
C SER A 200 -17.32 -2.62 -2.09
N PHE A 201 -17.30 -1.41 -2.67
CA PHE A 201 -17.55 -0.16 -1.95
C PHE A 201 -18.99 -0.07 -1.45
N LEU A 202 -19.95 -0.55 -2.21
CA LEU A 202 -21.35 -0.63 -1.73
C LEU A 202 -21.47 -1.59 -0.54
N GLY A 203 -20.77 -2.74 -0.60
CA GLY A 203 -20.64 -3.67 0.53
C GLY A 203 -19.99 -3.04 1.75
N SER A 204 -18.90 -2.28 1.58
CA SER A 204 -18.24 -1.54 2.65
C SER A 204 -19.18 -0.51 3.28
N ALA A 205 -19.83 0.33 2.48
CA ALA A 205 -20.81 1.31 2.94
C ALA A 205 -21.96 0.67 3.76
N PHE A 206 -22.45 -0.50 3.31
CA PHE A 206 -23.47 -1.25 4.03
C PHE A 206 -22.97 -1.73 5.39
N PHE A 207 -21.78 -2.28 5.50
CA PHE A 207 -21.19 -2.71 6.76
C PHE A 207 -20.90 -1.51 7.69
N LEU A 208 -20.39 -0.40 7.17
CA LEU A 208 -20.18 0.84 7.91
C LEU A 208 -21.50 1.44 8.42
N HIS A 209 -22.59 1.29 7.68
CA HIS A 209 -23.92 1.75 8.13
C HIS A 209 -24.40 0.99 9.37
N ARG A 210 -23.99 -0.27 9.56
CA ARG A 210 -24.40 -1.12 10.70
C ARG A 210 -23.69 -0.81 12.02
N ILE A 211 -22.58 -0.07 12.00
CA ILE A 211 -21.86 0.30 13.22
C ILE A 211 -22.39 1.62 13.79
N ARG A 212 -22.28 1.75 15.12
CA ARG A 212 -22.65 2.98 15.85
C ARG A 212 -21.52 3.32 16.83
N PRO A 213 -20.36 3.78 16.35
CA PRO A 213 -19.24 4.12 17.19
C PRO A 213 -19.55 5.37 18.00
N ALA A 214 -19.02 5.45 19.22
CA ALA A 214 -18.97 6.69 19.99
C ALA A 214 -17.84 7.56 19.40
N GLU A 215 -18.15 8.35 18.38
CA GLU A 215 -17.19 9.25 17.77
C GLU A 215 -16.82 10.39 18.73
N PRO A 216 -15.53 10.66 18.99
CA PRO A 216 -15.12 11.79 19.80
C PRO A 216 -15.56 13.11 19.15
N PRO A 217 -15.83 14.15 19.96
CA PRO A 217 -16.21 15.47 19.45
C PRO A 217 -15.18 16.01 18.45
N ALA A 218 -15.66 16.89 17.56
CA ALA A 218 -14.81 17.55 16.59
C ALA A 218 -13.67 18.32 17.29
N ASP A 219 -12.41 17.99 16.96
CA ASP A 219 -11.26 18.74 17.46
C ASP A 219 -11.02 19.96 16.56
N ARG A 220 -11.21 21.15 17.12
CA ARG A 220 -10.99 22.43 16.46
C ARG A 220 -9.61 23.04 16.74
N SER A 221 -8.78 22.37 17.53
CA SER A 221 -7.54 22.96 18.04
C SER A 221 -6.41 23.08 17.00
N GLY A 222 -6.45 22.33 15.90
CA GLY A 222 -5.60 22.52 14.70
C GLY A 222 -4.09 22.70 14.92
N LYS A 223 -3.55 22.31 16.08
CA LYS A 223 -2.17 22.63 16.50
C LYS A 223 -1.15 21.58 16.05
N GLY A 224 -0.91 21.50 14.76
CA GLY A 224 0.18 20.65 14.25
C GLY A 224 1.07 21.42 13.28
N SER A 225 2.21 21.97 13.73
CA SER A 225 3.16 22.62 12.82
C SER A 225 3.93 21.57 12.00
N VAL A 226 3.62 21.45 10.72
CA VAL A 226 4.36 20.62 9.73
C VAL A 226 5.85 21.03 9.67
N THR A 227 6.14 22.30 9.97
CA THR A 227 7.51 22.84 9.98
C THR A 227 8.42 22.18 11.01
N ALA A 228 7.88 21.71 12.15
CA ALA A 228 8.68 20.99 13.15
C ALA A 228 9.17 19.64 12.64
N GLY A 229 8.31 18.90 11.91
CA GLY A 229 8.69 17.63 11.26
C GLY A 229 9.75 17.83 10.19
N ALA A 230 9.56 18.80 9.31
CA ALA A 230 10.54 19.14 8.26
C ALA A 230 11.91 19.57 8.85
N ARG A 231 11.90 20.37 9.92
CA ARG A 231 13.13 20.77 10.63
C ARG A 231 13.85 19.57 11.26
N PHE A 232 13.12 18.63 11.83
CA PHE A 232 13.70 17.40 12.38
C PHE A 232 14.36 16.57 11.28
N ILE A 233 13.67 16.35 10.14
CA ILE A 233 14.20 15.64 8.97
C ILE A 233 15.50 16.29 8.49
N ALA A 234 15.52 17.61 8.34
CA ALA A 234 16.70 18.34 7.88
C ALA A 234 17.92 18.17 8.82
N ARG A 235 17.68 18.07 10.14
CA ARG A 235 18.72 17.93 11.17
C ARG A 235 19.16 16.50 11.43
N SER A 236 18.33 15.50 11.12
CA SER A 236 18.65 14.09 11.32
C SER A 236 19.27 13.49 10.05
N PRO A 237 20.59 13.19 10.04
CA PRO A 237 21.26 12.64 8.84
C PRO A 237 20.66 11.32 8.39
N VAL A 238 20.24 10.47 9.33
CA VAL A 238 19.63 9.15 9.05
C VAL A 238 18.28 9.31 8.39
N VAL A 239 17.38 10.15 8.95
CA VAL A 239 16.03 10.35 8.42
C VAL A 239 16.08 11.09 7.08
N ARG A 240 16.97 12.07 6.95
CA ARG A 240 17.20 12.82 5.71
C ARG A 240 17.69 11.91 4.58
N ALA A 241 18.69 11.07 4.84
CA ALA A 241 19.21 10.13 3.86
C ALA A 241 18.12 9.13 3.42
N SER A 242 17.36 8.60 4.38
CA SER A 242 16.22 7.73 4.06
C SER A 242 15.19 8.43 3.20
N LEU A 243 14.82 9.69 3.50
CA LEU A 243 13.87 10.46 2.70
C LEU A 243 14.35 10.67 1.26
N ILE A 244 15.60 11.05 1.07
CA ILE A 244 16.19 11.26 -0.27
C ILE A 244 16.18 9.95 -1.05
N GLY A 245 16.67 8.85 -0.46
CA GLY A 245 16.70 7.54 -1.12
C GLY A 245 15.31 7.05 -1.52
N VAL A 246 14.34 7.12 -0.58
CA VAL A 246 12.95 6.71 -0.85
C VAL A 246 12.28 7.62 -1.89
N ALA A 247 12.55 8.93 -1.86
CA ALA A 247 11.99 9.86 -2.85
C ALA A 247 12.47 9.53 -4.28
N VAL A 248 13.77 9.26 -4.43
CA VAL A 248 14.36 8.85 -5.73
C VAL A 248 13.80 7.49 -6.17
N ILE A 249 13.78 6.50 -5.27
CA ILE A 249 13.22 5.17 -5.55
C ILE A 249 11.76 5.29 -5.98
N ASN A 250 10.92 6.03 -5.26
CA ASN A 250 9.51 6.18 -5.62
C ASN A 250 9.29 6.94 -6.92
N PHE A 251 10.10 7.96 -7.20
CA PHE A 251 10.05 8.68 -8.47
C PHE A 251 10.23 7.73 -9.65
N PHE A 252 11.32 6.95 -9.64
CA PHE A 252 11.61 6.00 -10.73
C PHE A 252 10.71 4.77 -10.72
N ASN A 253 10.25 4.32 -9.55
CA ASN A 253 9.28 3.23 -9.44
C ASN A 253 7.92 3.60 -10.06
N LEU A 254 7.44 4.83 -9.85
CA LEU A 254 6.18 5.29 -10.48
C LEU A 254 6.35 5.56 -11.97
N MET A 255 7.54 6.00 -12.40
CA MET A 255 7.90 6.06 -13.82
C MET A 255 7.82 4.66 -14.46
N PHE A 256 8.37 3.65 -13.80
CA PHE A 256 8.32 2.25 -14.23
C PHE A 256 6.87 1.72 -14.23
N SER A 257 6.14 1.91 -13.14
CA SER A 257 4.77 1.39 -12.96
C SER A 257 3.80 1.94 -13.99
N ALA A 258 3.95 3.21 -14.41
CA ALA A 258 3.12 3.81 -15.44
C ALA A 258 3.23 3.08 -16.80
N LEU A 259 4.40 2.54 -17.11
CA LEU A 259 4.68 1.91 -18.40
C LEU A 259 4.58 0.38 -18.38
N TYR A 260 4.69 -0.24 -17.20
CA TYR A 260 4.81 -1.69 -17.04
C TYR A 260 3.65 -2.46 -17.70
N LEU A 261 2.40 -2.09 -17.41
CA LEU A 261 1.22 -2.77 -17.96
C LEU A 261 1.11 -2.56 -19.48
N LEU A 262 1.41 -1.36 -19.97
CA LEU A 262 1.43 -1.06 -21.40
C LEU A 262 2.48 -1.91 -22.12
N PHE A 263 3.68 -2.02 -21.56
CA PHE A 263 4.77 -2.85 -22.08
C PHE A 263 4.39 -4.34 -22.09
N ALA A 264 3.82 -4.84 -20.99
CA ALA A 264 3.40 -6.24 -20.85
C ALA A 264 2.33 -6.64 -21.88
N VAL A 265 1.40 -5.72 -22.20
CA VAL A 265 0.34 -5.97 -23.19
C VAL A 265 0.83 -5.78 -24.62
N HIS A 266 1.50 -4.66 -24.93
CA HIS A 266 1.82 -4.28 -26.31
C HIS A 266 3.12 -4.91 -26.85
N GLU A 267 4.18 -5.02 -26.03
CA GLU A 267 5.44 -5.61 -26.50
C GLU A 267 5.57 -7.10 -26.16
N LEU A 268 5.07 -7.52 -24.99
CA LEU A 268 5.18 -8.93 -24.59
C LEU A 268 3.93 -9.75 -24.90
N HIS A 269 2.85 -9.12 -25.38
CA HIS A 269 1.57 -9.74 -25.76
C HIS A 269 0.99 -10.66 -24.67
N LEU A 270 1.12 -10.27 -23.40
CA LEU A 270 0.66 -11.05 -22.27
C LEU A 270 -0.85 -10.83 -22.01
N GLN A 271 -1.53 -11.90 -21.66
CA GLN A 271 -2.94 -11.85 -21.27
C GLN A 271 -3.12 -11.30 -19.84
N ALA A 272 -4.24 -10.64 -19.57
CA ALA A 272 -4.53 -10.01 -18.28
C ALA A 272 -4.40 -10.95 -17.08
N GLY A 273 -4.90 -12.19 -17.20
CA GLY A 273 -4.79 -13.20 -16.14
C GLY A 273 -3.35 -13.57 -15.81
N LEU A 274 -2.49 -13.68 -16.83
CA LEU A 274 -1.06 -13.95 -16.63
C LEU A 274 -0.33 -12.77 -15.98
N ILE A 275 -0.66 -11.54 -16.40
CA ILE A 275 -0.14 -10.32 -15.78
C ILE A 275 -0.53 -10.28 -14.30
N GLY A 276 -1.80 -10.58 -13.97
CA GLY A 276 -2.26 -10.65 -12.58
C GLY A 276 -1.51 -11.70 -11.75
N LEU A 277 -1.22 -12.88 -12.32
CA LEU A 277 -0.42 -13.91 -11.65
C LEU A 277 1.03 -13.46 -11.41
N ILE A 278 1.66 -12.81 -12.39
CA ILE A 278 3.01 -12.26 -12.28
C ILE A 278 3.06 -11.20 -11.18
N LEU A 279 2.13 -10.25 -11.17
CA LEU A 279 2.03 -9.24 -10.11
C LEU A 279 1.75 -9.87 -8.73
N GLY A 280 0.98 -10.96 -8.68
CA GLY A 280 0.76 -11.74 -7.47
C GLY A 280 2.04 -12.34 -6.89
N ALA A 281 3.08 -12.58 -7.71
CA ALA A 281 4.37 -13.07 -7.23
C ALA A 281 5.06 -12.08 -6.27
N ALA A 282 4.89 -10.78 -6.49
CA ALA A 282 5.41 -9.74 -5.58
C ALA A 282 4.88 -9.91 -4.15
N ALA A 283 3.63 -10.29 -4.01
CA ALA A 283 3.03 -10.48 -2.71
C ALA A 283 3.55 -11.75 -2.00
N VAL A 284 3.79 -12.84 -2.75
CA VAL A 284 4.44 -14.04 -2.20
C VAL A 284 5.85 -13.71 -1.73
N GLY A 285 6.61 -12.98 -2.55
CA GLY A 285 7.93 -12.44 -2.18
C GLY A 285 7.86 -11.58 -0.91
N GLY A 286 6.86 -10.70 -0.82
CA GLY A 286 6.63 -9.84 0.32
C GLY A 286 6.36 -10.58 1.63
N VAL A 287 5.55 -11.65 1.60
CA VAL A 287 5.31 -12.50 2.78
C VAL A 287 6.62 -13.13 3.27
N LEU A 288 7.42 -13.68 2.36
CA LEU A 288 8.73 -14.26 2.69
C LEU A 288 9.70 -13.18 3.20
N GLY A 289 9.70 -11.99 2.59
CA GLY A 289 10.46 -10.84 3.04
C GLY A 289 10.12 -10.46 4.48
N ALA A 290 8.82 -10.34 4.80
CA ALA A 290 8.37 -10.04 6.16
C ALA A 290 8.83 -11.09 7.19
N MET A 291 8.75 -12.39 6.85
CA MET A 291 9.16 -13.47 7.73
C MET A 291 10.67 -13.50 7.97
N LEU A 292 11.47 -13.12 6.99
CA LEU A 292 12.93 -13.23 7.04
C LEU A 292 13.63 -11.95 7.48
N THR A 293 12.96 -10.79 7.44
CA THR A 293 13.57 -9.47 7.75
C THR A 293 14.21 -9.43 9.12
N THR A 294 13.55 -9.97 10.16
CA THR A 294 14.10 -9.96 11.52
C THR A 294 15.39 -10.77 11.62
N ARG A 295 15.44 -11.94 10.97
CA ARG A 295 16.65 -12.77 10.93
C ARG A 295 17.76 -12.09 10.13
N LEU A 296 17.43 -11.48 9.02
CA LEU A 296 18.36 -10.74 8.17
C LEU A 296 18.95 -9.54 8.93
N ALA A 297 18.09 -8.69 9.51
CA ALA A 297 18.51 -7.55 10.32
C ALA A 297 19.35 -7.95 11.55
N GLY A 298 19.07 -9.10 12.15
CA GLY A 298 19.87 -9.65 13.24
C GLY A 298 21.28 -10.09 12.82
N ARG A 299 21.47 -10.50 11.56
CA ARG A 299 22.77 -10.93 11.03
C ARG A 299 23.63 -9.78 10.49
N ILE A 300 23.03 -8.90 9.69
CA ILE A 300 23.78 -7.83 8.98
C ILE A 300 23.57 -6.45 9.58
N GLY A 301 22.69 -6.31 10.56
CA GLY A 301 22.28 -5.03 11.13
C GLY A 301 21.09 -4.42 10.38
N VAL A 302 20.25 -3.64 11.10
CA VAL A 302 19.02 -3.06 10.55
C VAL A 302 19.29 -2.05 9.43
N GLY A 303 20.39 -1.30 9.52
CA GLY A 303 20.80 -0.33 8.51
C GLY A 303 21.15 -1.00 7.17
N TRP A 304 21.97 -2.04 7.20
CA TRP A 304 22.28 -2.85 6.01
C TRP A 304 21.06 -3.61 5.48
N ALA A 305 20.18 -4.12 6.36
CA ALA A 305 18.93 -4.74 5.92
C ALA A 305 18.06 -3.75 5.13
N TYR A 306 17.95 -2.50 5.59
CA TYR A 306 17.24 -1.44 4.88
C TYR A 306 17.84 -1.18 3.49
N VAL A 307 19.16 -0.99 3.41
CA VAL A 307 19.87 -0.71 2.14
C VAL A 307 19.76 -1.88 1.17
N LEU A 308 19.91 -3.12 1.66
CA LEU A 308 19.70 -4.33 0.87
C LEU A 308 18.25 -4.45 0.38
N GLY A 309 17.28 -4.11 1.23
CA GLY A 309 15.87 -4.04 0.84
C GLY A 309 15.62 -3.08 -0.33
N CYS A 310 16.25 -1.90 -0.30
CA CYS A 310 16.20 -0.96 -1.42
C CYS A 310 16.78 -1.53 -2.73
N LEU A 311 17.90 -2.24 -2.65
CA LEU A 311 18.50 -2.91 -3.81
C LEU A 311 17.59 -4.02 -4.36
N LEU A 312 17.11 -4.90 -3.49
CA LEU A 312 16.24 -6.02 -3.87
C LEU A 312 14.87 -5.54 -4.37
N PHE A 313 14.42 -4.36 -3.96
CA PHE A 313 13.20 -3.75 -4.51
C PHE A 313 13.40 -3.22 -5.92
N THR A 314 14.53 -2.58 -6.21
CA THR A 314 14.72 -1.82 -7.45
C THR A 314 15.48 -2.56 -8.53
N ALA A 315 16.56 -3.27 -8.19
CA ALA A 315 17.43 -3.92 -9.19
C ALA A 315 16.73 -5.01 -10.01
N PRO A 316 15.85 -5.87 -9.44
CA PRO A 316 15.17 -6.89 -10.22
C PRO A 316 14.23 -6.33 -11.29
N LEU A 317 13.77 -5.09 -11.16
CA LEU A 317 12.95 -4.43 -12.18
C LEU A 317 13.67 -4.29 -13.53
N MET A 318 15.02 -4.33 -13.54
CA MET A 318 15.83 -4.36 -14.77
C MET A 318 15.63 -5.64 -15.60
N LEU A 319 15.09 -6.71 -15.01
CA LEU A 319 14.73 -7.93 -15.74
C LEU A 319 13.54 -7.72 -16.68
N VAL A 320 12.69 -6.73 -16.41
CA VAL A 320 11.50 -6.45 -17.22
C VAL A 320 11.86 -5.95 -18.62
N PRO A 321 12.66 -4.89 -18.80
CA PRO A 321 13.08 -4.48 -20.13
C PRO A 321 14.03 -5.47 -20.84
N LEU A 322 14.63 -6.42 -20.10
CA LEU A 322 15.37 -7.55 -20.67
C LEU A 322 14.43 -8.63 -21.23
N ALA A 323 13.16 -8.67 -20.81
CA ALA A 323 12.24 -9.71 -21.21
C ALA A 323 12.03 -9.73 -22.72
N GLY A 324 12.27 -10.90 -23.32
CA GLY A 324 12.14 -11.16 -24.74
C GLY A 324 12.45 -12.61 -25.06
N GLY A 325 12.18 -13.05 -26.33
CA GLY A 325 12.40 -14.41 -26.78
C GLY A 325 11.28 -15.38 -26.41
N PRO A 326 11.57 -16.64 -26.06
CA PRO A 326 10.56 -17.65 -25.77
C PRO A 326 9.62 -17.25 -24.61
N ARG A 327 8.34 -17.51 -24.76
CA ARG A 327 7.30 -17.12 -23.78
C ARG A 327 7.62 -17.54 -22.33
N LEU A 328 8.21 -18.73 -22.16
CA LEU A 328 8.58 -19.22 -20.82
C LEU A 328 9.66 -18.36 -20.17
N VAL A 329 10.64 -17.90 -20.96
CA VAL A 329 11.72 -17.01 -20.49
C VAL A 329 11.13 -15.64 -20.05
N VAL A 330 10.24 -15.07 -20.87
CA VAL A 330 9.54 -13.83 -20.54
C VAL A 330 8.81 -13.97 -19.21
N ILE A 331 8.01 -15.03 -19.03
CA ILE A 331 7.27 -15.28 -17.79
C ILE A 331 8.22 -15.44 -16.61
N ALA A 332 9.31 -16.21 -16.76
CA ALA A 332 10.27 -16.44 -15.70
C ALA A 332 10.98 -15.15 -15.26
N LEU A 333 11.38 -14.28 -16.21
CA LEU A 333 12.02 -12.99 -15.91
C LEU A 333 11.08 -12.06 -15.16
N LEU A 334 9.83 -11.91 -15.62
CA LEU A 334 8.84 -11.07 -14.99
C LEU A 334 8.44 -11.58 -13.59
N PHE A 335 8.22 -12.89 -13.47
CA PHE A 335 7.88 -13.51 -12.18
C PHE A 335 9.03 -13.32 -11.17
N THR A 336 10.27 -13.57 -11.59
CA THR A 336 11.47 -13.38 -10.75
C THR A 336 11.63 -11.92 -10.35
N SER A 337 11.43 -10.99 -11.28
CA SER A 337 11.45 -9.56 -11.02
C SER A 337 10.46 -9.17 -9.92
N GLU A 338 9.20 -9.52 -10.09
CA GLU A 338 8.15 -9.18 -9.13
C GLU A 338 8.34 -9.87 -7.77
N PHE A 339 8.71 -11.15 -7.77
CA PHE A 339 8.96 -11.91 -6.54
C PHE A 339 10.08 -11.30 -5.70
N ILE A 340 11.24 -11.02 -6.30
CA ILE A 340 12.39 -10.45 -5.58
C ILE A 340 12.11 -9.00 -5.18
N SER A 341 11.45 -8.23 -6.04
CA SER A 341 11.06 -6.85 -5.73
C SER A 341 10.08 -6.81 -4.56
N GLY A 342 9.07 -7.68 -4.55
CA GLY A 342 8.13 -7.82 -3.43
C GLY A 342 8.82 -8.23 -2.12
N PHE A 343 9.79 -9.12 -2.18
CA PHE A 343 10.63 -9.45 -1.02
C PHE A 343 11.40 -8.22 -0.53
N GLY A 344 12.04 -7.48 -1.44
CA GLY A 344 12.85 -6.30 -1.14
C GLY A 344 12.03 -5.18 -0.49
N VAL A 345 10.83 -4.89 -0.99
CA VAL A 345 9.99 -3.82 -0.43
C VAL A 345 9.58 -4.11 1.01
N MET A 346 9.30 -5.36 1.37
CA MET A 346 8.97 -5.72 2.75
C MET A 346 10.18 -5.60 3.69
N VAL A 347 11.37 -6.02 3.23
CA VAL A 347 12.62 -5.84 4.00
C VAL A 347 12.88 -4.34 4.23
N LEU A 348 12.70 -3.51 3.21
CA LEU A 348 12.84 -2.06 3.26
C LEU A 348 11.85 -1.45 4.27
N ASP A 349 10.55 -1.74 4.13
CA ASP A 349 9.49 -1.12 4.93
C ASP A 349 9.60 -1.47 6.42
N ILE A 350 9.87 -2.74 6.75
CA ILE A 350 10.03 -3.18 8.14
C ILE A 350 11.30 -2.55 8.76
N SER A 351 12.39 -2.51 7.99
CA SER A 351 13.65 -1.97 8.48
C SER A 351 13.58 -0.46 8.70
N VAL A 352 13.00 0.32 7.75
CA VAL A 352 12.84 1.77 7.92
C VAL A 352 11.88 2.11 9.05
N GLY A 353 10.81 1.33 9.21
CA GLY A 353 9.89 1.48 10.34
C GLY A 353 10.60 1.32 11.69
N SER A 354 11.47 0.31 11.80
CA SER A 354 12.30 0.07 12.98
C SER A 354 13.30 1.20 13.25
N ILE A 355 13.99 1.69 12.20
CA ILE A 355 14.91 2.83 12.28
C ILE A 355 14.17 4.09 12.76
N PHE A 356 13.02 4.39 12.18
CA PHE A 356 12.22 5.57 12.54
C PHE A 356 11.69 5.49 13.96
N ALA A 357 11.28 4.30 14.42
CA ALA A 357 10.86 4.10 15.80
C ALA A 357 11.99 4.35 16.81
N ALA A 358 13.25 4.07 16.44
CA ALA A 358 14.42 4.29 17.27
C ALA A 358 14.94 5.73 17.25
N VAL A 359 14.84 6.43 16.09
CA VAL A 359 15.46 7.74 15.87
C VAL A 359 14.49 8.89 16.15
N ILE A 360 13.18 8.71 15.89
CA ILE A 360 12.21 9.79 15.97
C ILE A 360 11.54 9.80 17.36
N PRO A 361 11.67 10.89 18.15
CA PRO A 361 10.98 11.04 19.42
C PRO A 361 9.47 10.88 19.27
N ALA A 362 8.81 10.29 20.28
CA ALA A 362 7.38 9.95 20.23
C ALA A 362 6.51 11.18 19.89
N GLU A 363 6.85 12.36 20.43
CA GLU A 363 6.12 13.62 20.28
C GLU A 363 6.23 14.20 18.84
N LEU A 364 7.24 13.78 18.08
CA LEU A 364 7.49 14.26 16.73
C LEU A 364 7.09 13.25 15.64
N ARG A 365 6.76 12.01 16.00
CA ARG A 365 6.50 10.92 15.03
C ARG A 365 5.43 11.30 14.00
N SER A 366 4.29 11.80 14.44
CA SER A 366 3.21 12.19 13.52
C SER A 366 3.61 13.31 12.56
N ARG A 367 4.35 14.31 13.07
CA ARG A 367 4.81 15.47 12.28
C ARG A 367 5.89 15.08 11.27
N VAL A 368 6.84 14.23 11.68
CA VAL A 368 7.89 13.69 10.80
C VAL A 368 7.27 12.77 9.74
N SER A 369 6.37 11.88 10.13
CA SER A 369 5.66 11.01 9.18
C SER A 369 4.84 11.82 8.17
N GLY A 370 4.15 12.86 8.59
CA GLY A 370 3.39 13.75 7.69
C GLY A 370 4.30 14.47 6.69
N ALA A 371 5.43 15.02 7.13
CA ALA A 371 6.40 15.67 6.26
C ALA A 371 7.07 14.66 5.30
N PHE A 372 7.39 13.47 5.79
CA PHE A 372 7.96 12.37 4.99
C PHE A 372 6.99 11.92 3.89
N GLN A 373 5.71 11.73 4.23
CA GLN A 373 4.68 11.36 3.27
C GLN A 373 4.42 12.44 2.23
N ALA A 374 4.46 13.72 2.61
CA ALA A 374 4.29 14.82 1.67
C ALA A 374 5.34 14.81 0.55
N VAL A 375 6.61 14.57 0.90
CA VAL A 375 7.69 14.43 -0.09
C VAL A 375 7.51 13.15 -0.91
N ASN A 376 7.21 12.03 -0.25
CA ASN A 376 7.02 10.72 -0.90
C ASN A 376 5.87 10.76 -1.92
N TYR A 377 4.72 11.33 -1.56
CA TYR A 377 3.58 11.46 -2.49
C TYR A 377 3.82 12.53 -3.56
N GLY A 378 4.63 13.55 -3.27
CA GLY A 378 4.97 14.60 -4.24
C GLY A 378 5.82 14.12 -5.41
N THR A 379 6.73 13.18 -5.18
CA THR A 379 7.61 12.65 -6.23
C THR A 379 6.90 11.66 -7.16
N ARG A 380 5.85 11.00 -6.70
CA ARG A 380 5.14 9.96 -7.46
C ARG A 380 4.49 10.45 -8.75
N PRO A 381 3.63 11.50 -8.75
CA PRO A 381 3.04 12.03 -9.99
C PRO A 381 4.10 12.50 -10.98
N ALA A 382 5.17 13.15 -10.49
CA ALA A 382 6.24 13.62 -11.35
C ALA A 382 6.96 12.46 -12.05
N GLY A 383 7.25 11.36 -11.34
CA GLY A 383 7.83 10.15 -11.93
C GLY A 383 6.92 9.53 -13.00
N ALA A 384 5.60 9.41 -12.71
CA ALA A 384 4.64 8.86 -13.65
C ALA A 384 4.53 9.71 -14.94
N LEU A 385 4.47 11.04 -14.82
CA LEU A 385 4.42 11.96 -15.96
C LEU A 385 5.69 11.88 -16.82
N LEU A 386 6.87 11.87 -16.19
CA LEU A 386 8.12 11.71 -16.90
C LEU A 386 8.19 10.34 -17.60
N GLY A 387 7.69 9.28 -16.95
CA GLY A 387 7.58 7.95 -17.55
C GLY A 387 6.73 7.96 -18.81
N GLY A 388 5.55 8.55 -18.74
CA GLY A 388 4.67 8.73 -19.90
C GLY A 388 5.35 9.48 -21.05
N LEU A 389 6.02 10.60 -20.73
CA LEU A 389 6.77 11.38 -21.72
C LEU A 389 7.89 10.57 -22.37
N LEU A 390 8.77 9.98 -21.57
CA LEU A 390 9.90 9.19 -22.10
C LEU A 390 9.42 7.94 -22.85
N GLY A 391 8.33 7.31 -22.38
CA GLY A 391 7.71 6.19 -23.09
C GLY A 391 7.18 6.56 -24.47
N THR A 392 6.71 7.80 -24.65
CA THR A 392 6.24 8.32 -25.95
C THR A 392 7.41 8.69 -26.86
N GLU A 393 8.43 9.38 -26.35
CA GLU A 393 9.54 9.90 -27.15
C GLU A 393 10.61 8.85 -27.48
N LEU A 394 10.97 7.99 -26.52
CA LEU A 394 12.04 7.01 -26.63
C LEU A 394 11.54 5.58 -26.88
N GLY A 395 10.22 5.33 -26.67
CA GLY A 395 9.64 4.01 -26.65
C GLY A 395 9.62 3.38 -25.25
N LEU A 396 8.82 2.31 -25.09
CA LEU A 396 8.55 1.71 -23.78
C LEU A 396 9.79 1.06 -23.15
N ARG A 397 10.53 0.29 -23.93
CA ARG A 397 11.70 -0.48 -23.46
C ARG A 397 12.85 0.42 -22.98
N PRO A 398 13.31 1.45 -23.72
CA PRO A 398 14.30 2.40 -23.23
C PRO A 398 13.84 3.18 -22.00
N ALA A 399 12.57 3.60 -21.95
CA ALA A 399 12.02 4.30 -20.81
C ALA A 399 12.00 3.41 -19.55
N LEU A 400 11.67 2.12 -19.68
CA LEU A 400 11.76 1.15 -18.59
C LEU A 400 13.19 0.89 -18.11
N TRP A 401 14.18 0.92 -19.03
CA TRP A 401 15.60 0.87 -18.65
C TRP A 401 16.00 2.08 -17.80
N ILE A 402 15.63 3.28 -18.23
CA ILE A 402 15.90 4.52 -17.48
C ILE A 402 15.22 4.46 -16.10
N ALA A 403 13.96 4.01 -16.05
CA ALA A 403 13.21 3.90 -14.79
C ALA A 403 13.84 2.90 -13.83
N SER A 404 14.17 1.70 -14.28
CA SER A 404 14.76 0.65 -13.43
C SER A 404 16.18 1.02 -12.97
N ALA A 405 17.03 1.52 -13.87
CA ALA A 405 18.37 1.99 -13.54
C ALA A 405 18.35 3.18 -12.58
N GLY A 406 17.40 4.13 -12.79
CA GLY A 406 17.18 5.26 -11.88
C GLY A 406 16.71 4.83 -10.50
N GLY A 407 15.92 3.77 -10.39
CA GLY A 407 15.56 3.17 -9.10
C GLY A 407 16.79 2.67 -8.34
N VAL A 408 17.74 2.04 -9.03
CA VAL A 408 19.02 1.59 -8.45
C VAL A 408 19.88 2.78 -7.99
N LEU A 409 19.80 3.93 -8.66
CA LEU A 409 20.46 5.16 -8.19
C LEU A 409 20.01 5.54 -6.77
N GLY A 410 18.73 5.36 -6.45
CA GLY A 410 18.22 5.60 -5.09
C GLY A 410 18.91 4.73 -4.04
N PHE A 411 19.18 3.45 -4.34
CA PHE A 411 20.00 2.58 -3.51
C PHE A 411 21.45 3.08 -3.40
N LEU A 412 22.08 3.44 -4.51
CA LEU A 412 23.48 3.91 -4.53
C LEU A 412 23.67 5.18 -3.67
N LEU A 413 22.70 6.08 -3.65
CA LEU A 413 22.72 7.29 -2.81
C LEU A 413 22.67 6.98 -1.31
N LEU A 414 22.21 5.79 -0.92
CA LEU A 414 22.19 5.37 0.48
C LEU A 414 23.53 4.80 0.98
N LEU A 415 24.40 4.33 0.09
CA LEU A 415 25.68 3.72 0.47
C LEU A 415 26.62 4.68 1.23
N PRO A 416 26.83 5.94 0.79
CA PRO A 416 27.69 6.89 1.52
C PRO A 416 27.01 7.51 2.75
N SER A 417 25.75 7.18 3.03
CA SER A 417 24.98 7.76 4.14
C SER A 417 25.29 7.03 5.47
N PRO A 418 24.86 7.60 6.61
CA PRO A 418 25.02 6.93 7.91
C PRO A 418 24.10 5.70 8.09
N LEU A 419 23.20 5.41 7.12
CA LEU A 419 22.23 4.31 7.21
C LEU A 419 22.90 2.92 7.26
N PRO A 420 23.89 2.56 6.41
CA PRO A 420 24.53 1.25 6.49
C PRO A 420 25.17 0.96 7.85
N ALA A 421 25.76 1.98 8.48
CA ALA A 421 26.38 1.85 9.80
C ALA A 421 25.40 1.91 10.98
N PHE A 422 24.11 2.18 10.71
CA PHE A 422 23.11 2.31 11.77
C PHE A 422 22.82 0.97 12.43
N ARG A 423 22.97 0.93 13.77
CA ARG A 423 22.61 -0.20 14.61
C ARG A 423 21.55 0.23 15.62
N MET A 424 20.65 -0.69 15.97
CA MET A 424 19.67 -0.43 17.03
C MET A 424 20.40 -0.18 18.35
N PRO A 425 20.00 0.86 19.13
CA PRO A 425 20.50 1.03 20.49
C PRO A 425 20.26 -0.26 21.28
N SER A 426 21.28 -0.76 21.97
CA SER A 426 21.11 -1.87 22.92
C SER A 426 20.17 -1.41 24.01
N VAL A 427 19.06 -2.11 24.21
CA VAL A 427 18.22 -1.92 25.41
C VAL A 427 19.10 -2.36 26.60
N PRO A 428 19.39 -1.47 27.57
CA PRO A 428 20.07 -1.90 28.80
C PRO A 428 19.29 -3.09 29.36
N ALA A 429 19.98 -4.18 29.67
CA ALA A 429 19.34 -5.33 30.31
C ALA A 429 18.61 -4.81 31.56
N ALA A 430 17.30 -5.11 31.65
CA ALA A 430 16.48 -4.79 32.80
C ALA A 430 17.03 -5.57 34.02
N GLY A 431 18.06 -5.03 34.66
CA GLY A 431 18.79 -5.73 35.74
C GLY A 431 19.84 -4.87 36.47
N SER A 432 20.17 -3.68 35.96
CA SER A 432 21.05 -2.76 36.71
C SER A 432 20.25 -1.57 37.27
N VAL A 433 19.22 -1.86 38.02
CA VAL A 433 18.80 -0.92 39.06
C VAL A 433 19.88 -1.04 40.12
N ALA A 434 20.78 -0.05 40.20
CA ALA A 434 21.70 0.08 41.32
C ALA A 434 20.86 0.01 42.60
N GLU A 435 21.14 -0.96 43.46
CA GLU A 435 20.59 -0.96 44.82
C GLU A 435 20.89 0.40 45.44
N PRO A 436 19.90 1.07 46.05
CA PRO A 436 20.18 2.28 46.78
C PRO A 436 21.14 1.96 47.89
N GLU A 437 22.34 2.54 47.82
CA GLU A 437 23.36 2.53 48.85
C GLU A 437 22.69 2.89 50.19
N THR A 438 22.50 1.92 51.04
CA THR A 438 22.01 2.10 52.39
C THR A 438 22.97 3.05 53.11
N ALA A 439 22.55 4.29 53.25
CA ALA A 439 23.22 5.28 54.08
C ALA A 439 23.32 4.75 55.48
N ALA A 440 24.54 4.36 55.86
CA ALA A 440 24.91 4.07 57.22
C ALA A 440 24.65 5.35 58.05
N GLY A 441 23.73 5.28 58.96
CA GLY A 441 23.50 6.35 59.95
C GLY A 441 24.72 6.49 60.86
N PRO A 442 25.07 7.74 61.30
CA PRO A 442 26.09 7.96 62.30
C PRO A 442 25.54 7.52 63.65
N GLY A 443 26.18 6.53 64.27
CA GLY A 443 25.99 6.15 65.66
C GLY A 443 26.71 7.16 66.58
N SER A 444 26.11 7.30 67.71
CA SER A 444 26.46 7.73 69.04
C SER A 444 25.65 8.86 69.57
#